data_59dbc63b5f11aab6d1579b91e18e6d0f
#
_entry.id   59dbc63b5f11aab6d1579b91e18e6d0f
#
_cell.length_a   1.000
_cell.length_b   1.000
_cell.length_c   1.000
_cell.angle_alpha   90.00
_cell.angle_beta   90.00
_cell.angle_gamma   90.00
#
_symmetry.space_group_name_H-M   'P 1'
#
loop_
_entity.id
_entity.type
_entity.pdbx_description
1 polymer ?
#
loop_
_entity_poly.entity_id
_entity_poly.type
_entity_poly.pdbx_seq_one_letter_code
_entity_poly.pdbx_strand_id
1 'polypeptide(L)'
;MGLLAVSVLAAGCEANFGADEWADWTVTVNYTAVESYHDGPREPVRGCADADCTDPDAEIGLLPSDFIAAVREEGTGRITSGAHAGTYLNWSYDTGFWLDSAPRDAAGDILRPFQSAAADGLDPGTRLRLTDCGIIDPEAADACARFRSAEWFVGDEFIPGFGGPHHLDLYVGEENAPDFTDTADFVLFAGATVEPVV
;
A
#
# COMPACT_ATOMS: atom_id res chain seq x y z
N MET A 1 -35.87 -35.83 -43.67
CA MET A 1 -34.59 -35.18 -43.39
C MET A 1 -34.80 -34.32 -42.17
N GLY A 2 -34.45 -34.82 -40.99
CA GLY A 2 -34.59 -34.11 -39.73
C GLY A 2 -33.23 -33.51 -39.33
N LEU A 3 -33.16 -32.20 -39.10
CA LEU A 3 -32.00 -31.52 -38.52
C LEU A 3 -32.07 -31.70 -37.00
N LEU A 4 -31.04 -32.36 -36.45
CA LEU A 4 -30.73 -32.38 -35.03
C LEU A 4 -29.94 -31.10 -34.70
N ALA A 5 -30.55 -30.22 -33.89
CA ALA A 5 -29.83 -29.09 -33.29
C ALA A 5 -29.07 -29.59 -32.07
N VAL A 6 -27.73 -29.52 -32.11
CA VAL A 6 -26.85 -29.79 -30.96
C VAL A 6 -26.70 -28.47 -30.20
N SER A 7 -27.33 -28.41 -29.03
CA SER A 7 -27.08 -27.29 -28.05
C SER A 7 -25.81 -27.57 -27.31
N VAL A 8 -24.77 -26.75 -27.54
CA VAL A 8 -23.53 -26.76 -26.76
C VAL A 8 -23.83 -25.92 -25.48
N LEU A 9 -23.95 -26.59 -24.36
CA LEU A 9 -23.90 -25.97 -23.04
C LEU A 9 -22.45 -25.58 -22.75
N ALA A 10 -22.15 -24.31 -22.82
CA ALA A 10 -20.91 -23.77 -22.26
C ALA A 10 -21.02 -23.82 -20.72
N ALA A 11 -20.37 -24.81 -20.10
CA ALA A 11 -20.11 -24.82 -18.68
C ALA A 11 -19.05 -23.75 -18.40
N GLY A 12 -19.49 -22.58 -17.92
CA GLY A 12 -18.59 -21.63 -17.31
C GLY A 12 -17.98 -22.27 -16.07
N CYS A 13 -16.65 -22.43 -16.04
CA CYS A 13 -15.95 -22.67 -14.81
C CYS A 13 -15.98 -21.37 -14.00
N GLU A 14 -17.00 -21.20 -13.14
CA GLU A 14 -16.90 -20.29 -12.03
C GLU A 14 -15.88 -20.93 -11.08
N ALA A 15 -14.71 -20.29 -10.90
CA ALA A 15 -13.77 -20.66 -9.89
C ALA A 15 -14.48 -20.43 -8.53
N ASN A 16 -14.90 -21.52 -7.92
CA ASN A 16 -15.50 -21.50 -6.59
C ASN A 16 -14.33 -21.37 -5.60
N PHE A 17 -13.88 -20.15 -5.31
CA PHE A 17 -12.91 -19.86 -4.27
C PHE A 17 -13.52 -20.36 -2.95
N GLY A 18 -12.84 -21.31 -2.30
CA GLY A 18 -13.32 -21.88 -1.04
C GLY A 18 -13.28 -20.81 0.06
N ALA A 19 -14.18 -20.89 1.03
CA ALA A 19 -14.23 -19.97 2.18
C ALA A 19 -12.90 -19.88 2.95
N ASP A 20 -12.02 -20.85 2.81
CA ASP A 20 -10.71 -20.92 3.46
C ASP A 20 -9.64 -20.01 2.82
N GLU A 21 -9.82 -19.60 1.55
CA GLU A 21 -8.84 -18.78 0.81
C GLU A 21 -8.82 -17.31 1.30
N TRP A 22 -9.91 -16.85 1.87
CA TRP A 22 -10.09 -15.48 2.33
C TRP A 22 -9.94 -15.32 3.85
N ALA A 23 -9.62 -16.40 4.56
CA ALA A 23 -9.32 -16.42 5.97
C ALA A 23 -7.81 -16.48 6.23
N ASP A 24 -7.43 -16.21 7.49
CA ASP A 24 -6.05 -16.29 7.99
C ASP A 24 -5.06 -15.34 7.27
N TRP A 25 -5.53 -14.13 6.99
CA TRP A 25 -4.70 -13.07 6.42
C TRP A 25 -3.90 -12.34 7.49
N THR A 26 -2.68 -11.95 7.12
CA THR A 26 -1.93 -10.93 7.84
C THR A 26 -2.25 -9.58 7.19
N VAL A 27 -2.66 -8.61 8.00
CA VAL A 27 -2.91 -7.25 7.53
C VAL A 27 -1.95 -6.30 8.22
N THR A 28 -1.16 -5.58 7.43
CA THR A 28 -0.26 -4.52 7.87
C THR A 28 -0.76 -3.16 7.40
N VAL A 29 -0.07 -2.13 7.82
CA VAL A 29 -0.39 -0.74 7.48
C VAL A 29 0.81 -0.09 6.83
N ASN A 30 0.56 0.58 5.72
CA ASN A 30 1.50 1.44 5.01
C ASN A 30 1.05 2.90 5.13
N TYR A 31 2.01 3.82 5.22
CA TYR A 31 1.74 5.24 5.37
C TYR A 31 2.71 6.11 4.56
N THR A 32 2.41 7.38 4.41
CA THR A 32 3.34 8.37 3.87
C THR A 32 4.08 9.05 5.02
N ALA A 33 5.40 8.91 5.07
CA ALA A 33 6.24 9.62 6.02
C ALA A 33 6.14 11.15 5.82
N VAL A 34 6.26 11.95 6.88
CA VAL A 34 6.21 13.42 6.79
C VAL A 34 7.48 14.02 7.37
N GLU A 35 8.31 14.67 6.54
CA GLU A 35 9.65 15.15 6.91
C GLU A 35 9.71 15.90 8.26
N SER A 36 8.67 16.66 8.61
CA SER A 36 8.64 17.44 9.86
C SER A 36 8.56 16.62 11.14
N TYR A 37 8.29 15.34 11.05
CA TYR A 37 8.25 14.42 12.19
C TYR A 37 9.55 13.65 12.39
N HIS A 38 10.54 13.89 11.51
CA HIS A 38 11.85 13.24 11.52
C HIS A 38 12.95 14.26 11.81
N ASP A 39 13.91 13.89 12.65
CA ASP A 39 14.96 14.78 13.13
C ASP A 39 16.39 14.22 13.03
N GLY A 40 16.56 13.12 12.28
CA GLY A 40 17.85 12.50 12.01
C GLY A 40 18.86 13.44 11.32
N PRO A 41 20.13 13.11 11.31
CA PRO A 41 21.14 13.86 10.56
C PRO A 41 20.73 14.03 9.10
N ARG A 42 20.94 15.24 8.54
CA ARG A 42 20.59 15.48 7.15
C ARG A 42 21.60 14.84 6.20
N GLU A 43 21.09 14.06 5.26
CA GLU A 43 21.87 13.36 4.25
C GLU A 43 21.44 13.78 2.83
N PRO A 44 22.38 13.74 1.84
CA PRO A 44 22.06 14.06 0.46
C PRO A 44 21.18 12.96 -0.15
N VAL A 45 20.08 13.36 -0.77
CA VAL A 45 19.23 12.48 -1.56
C VAL A 45 19.39 12.82 -3.03
N ARG A 46 19.56 11.78 -3.84
CA ARG A 46 19.60 11.85 -5.30
C ARG A 46 18.53 10.96 -5.89
N GLY A 47 18.02 11.36 -7.04
CA GLY A 47 16.95 10.63 -7.72
C GLY A 47 16.41 11.41 -8.90
N CYS A 48 15.24 11.02 -9.34
CA CYS A 48 14.56 11.67 -10.45
C CYS A 48 13.84 12.93 -9.98
N ALA A 49 14.01 14.03 -10.71
CA ALA A 49 13.32 15.29 -10.41
C ALA A 49 11.80 15.24 -10.69
N ASP A 50 11.36 14.22 -11.42
CA ASP A 50 9.97 13.93 -11.78
C ASP A 50 9.81 12.44 -12.12
N ALA A 51 8.56 12.01 -12.38
CA ALA A 51 8.22 10.63 -12.69
C ALA A 51 8.78 10.14 -14.05
N ASP A 52 9.12 11.04 -14.97
CA ASP A 52 9.68 10.68 -16.28
C ASP A 52 11.17 10.31 -16.22
N CYS A 53 11.81 10.59 -15.10
CA CYS A 53 13.18 10.20 -14.74
C CYS A 53 14.22 10.32 -15.88
N THR A 54 14.49 11.54 -16.31
CA THR A 54 15.53 11.79 -17.32
C THR A 54 16.95 11.83 -16.75
N ASP A 55 17.09 12.06 -15.43
CA ASP A 55 18.35 12.07 -14.68
C ASP A 55 18.15 11.40 -13.31
N PRO A 56 18.50 10.11 -13.15
CA PRO A 56 18.32 9.38 -11.89
C PRO A 56 19.30 9.81 -10.78
N ASP A 57 20.29 10.65 -11.09
CA ASP A 57 21.28 11.17 -10.16
C ASP A 57 21.10 12.66 -9.85
N ALA A 58 19.98 13.25 -10.26
CA ALA A 58 19.69 14.65 -9.95
C ALA A 58 19.69 14.87 -8.43
N GLU A 59 20.22 16.02 -7.99
CA GLU A 59 20.22 16.37 -6.57
C GLU A 59 18.82 16.81 -6.13
N ILE A 60 18.19 16.04 -5.24
CA ILE A 60 16.90 16.39 -4.64
C ILE A 60 17.11 17.32 -3.45
N GLY A 61 18.10 17.06 -2.59
CA GLY A 61 18.41 17.91 -1.46
C GLY A 61 18.96 17.16 -0.25
N LEU A 62 18.99 17.88 0.89
CA LEU A 62 19.40 17.32 2.17
C LEU A 62 18.14 17.04 3.02
N LEU A 63 17.88 15.79 3.34
CA LEU A 63 16.71 15.34 4.11
C LEU A 63 17.15 14.57 5.37
N PRO A 64 16.33 14.52 6.44
CA PRO A 64 16.64 13.72 7.62
C PRO A 64 16.84 12.24 7.27
N SER A 65 17.86 11.60 7.84
CA SER A 65 18.21 10.21 7.50
C SER A 65 17.13 9.21 7.90
N ASP A 66 16.42 9.44 8.99
CA ASP A 66 15.28 8.65 9.45
C ASP A 66 14.06 8.84 8.54
N PHE A 67 13.81 10.04 8.02
CA PHE A 67 12.81 10.28 6.97
C PHE A 67 13.15 9.49 5.68
N ILE A 68 14.41 9.54 5.24
CA ILE A 68 14.86 8.80 4.05
C ILE A 68 14.68 7.29 4.25
N ALA A 69 14.96 6.80 5.46
CA ALA A 69 14.74 5.39 5.80
C ALA A 69 13.25 5.02 5.75
N ALA A 70 12.38 5.83 6.37
CA ALA A 70 10.93 5.63 6.32
C ALA A 70 10.40 5.65 4.87
N VAL A 71 10.84 6.59 4.03
CA VAL A 71 10.44 6.61 2.62
C VAL A 71 10.85 5.34 1.86
N ARG A 72 12.00 4.75 2.18
CA ARG A 72 12.42 3.48 1.56
C ARG A 72 11.60 2.29 2.03
N GLU A 73 11.15 2.31 3.25
CA GLU A 73 10.34 1.25 3.86
C GLU A 73 8.89 1.32 3.42
N GLU A 74 8.31 2.53 3.41
CA GLU A 74 6.90 2.79 3.14
C GLU A 74 6.61 3.17 1.67
N GLY A 75 7.65 3.40 0.86
CA GLY A 75 7.54 3.77 -0.55
C GLY A 75 7.30 5.26 -0.81
N THR A 76 6.87 6.06 0.17
CA THR A 76 6.49 7.45 -0.04
C THR A 76 6.68 8.33 1.19
N GLY A 77 7.03 9.60 0.97
CA GLY A 77 7.13 10.60 2.02
C GLY A 77 6.83 12.02 1.51
N ARG A 78 6.28 12.86 2.34
CA ARG A 78 6.01 14.27 2.02
C ARG A 78 7.11 15.17 2.54
N ILE A 79 7.77 15.91 1.65
CA ILE A 79 8.76 16.93 1.99
C ILE A 79 8.05 18.17 2.51
N THR A 80 8.48 18.68 3.67
CA THR A 80 7.85 19.83 4.32
C THR A 80 8.72 21.07 4.35
N SER A 81 10.00 20.95 3.97
CA SER A 81 10.97 22.04 4.03
C SER A 81 11.81 22.17 2.74
N GLY A 82 12.51 23.30 2.59
CA GLY A 82 13.44 23.52 1.47
C GLY A 82 12.75 23.80 0.13
N ALA A 83 13.49 23.56 -0.95
CA ALA A 83 13.06 23.89 -2.32
C ALA A 83 11.88 23.03 -2.81
N HIS A 84 11.73 21.83 -2.26
CA HIS A 84 10.69 20.86 -2.63
C HIS A 84 9.57 20.74 -1.59
N ALA A 85 9.42 21.73 -0.72
CA ALA A 85 8.35 21.73 0.28
C ALA A 85 6.97 21.59 -0.38
N GLY A 86 6.17 20.64 0.08
CA GLY A 86 4.84 20.33 -0.45
C GLY A 86 4.83 19.29 -1.57
N THR A 87 6.00 18.78 -2.00
CA THR A 87 6.09 17.65 -2.93
C THR A 87 6.27 16.34 -2.17
N TYR A 88 6.07 15.23 -2.88
CA TYR A 88 6.29 13.88 -2.37
C TYR A 88 7.59 13.33 -2.91
N LEU A 89 8.33 12.65 -2.05
CA LEU A 89 9.46 11.82 -2.37
C LEU A 89 8.98 10.39 -2.38
N ASN A 90 8.82 9.81 -3.55
CA ASN A 90 8.46 8.40 -3.70
C ASN A 90 9.73 7.56 -3.89
N TRP A 91 9.62 6.27 -3.60
CA TRP A 91 10.70 5.33 -3.78
C TRP A 91 10.17 3.97 -4.24
N SER A 92 10.89 3.34 -5.17
CA SER A 92 10.71 1.93 -5.51
C SER A 92 12.06 1.26 -5.75
N TYR A 93 12.09 -0.06 -5.63
CA TYR A 93 13.33 -0.84 -5.84
C TYR A 93 13.91 -0.64 -7.25
N ASP A 94 13.08 -0.54 -8.25
CA ASP A 94 13.50 -0.43 -9.66
C ASP A 94 13.88 1.00 -10.07
N THR A 95 13.23 2.01 -9.51
CA THR A 95 13.41 3.42 -9.92
C THR A 95 14.32 4.20 -8.97
N GLY A 96 14.43 3.81 -7.70
CA GLY A 96 15.04 4.64 -6.67
C GLY A 96 14.10 5.76 -6.23
N PHE A 97 14.64 6.92 -5.83
CA PHE A 97 13.85 8.08 -5.43
C PHE A 97 13.39 8.91 -6.63
N TRP A 98 12.14 9.41 -6.55
CA TRP A 98 11.65 10.44 -7.48
C TRP A 98 10.70 11.41 -6.78
N LEU A 99 10.65 12.65 -7.31
CA LEU A 99 9.71 13.67 -6.86
C LEU A 99 8.40 13.59 -7.65
N ASP A 100 7.28 13.78 -6.95
CA ASP A 100 5.94 13.85 -7.56
C ASP A 100 5.04 14.82 -6.79
N SER A 101 3.90 15.11 -7.37
CA SER A 101 2.82 15.90 -6.75
C SER A 101 1.93 15.10 -5.80
N ALA A 102 2.08 13.78 -5.74
CA ALA A 102 1.27 12.86 -4.95
C ALA A 102 2.08 11.64 -4.49
N PRO A 103 1.65 10.95 -3.42
CA PRO A 103 2.15 9.63 -3.08
C PRO A 103 1.70 8.63 -4.15
N ARG A 104 2.61 7.72 -4.55
CA ARG A 104 2.36 6.74 -5.62
C ARG A 104 2.74 5.35 -5.18
N ASP A 105 2.00 4.39 -5.71
CA ASP A 105 2.38 2.98 -5.67
C ASP A 105 3.45 2.66 -6.74
N ALA A 106 3.93 1.42 -6.77
CA ALA A 106 4.94 0.97 -7.73
C ALA A 106 4.45 0.97 -9.18
N ALA A 107 3.14 0.90 -9.41
CA ALA A 107 2.53 1.01 -10.74
C ALA A 107 2.40 2.47 -11.23
N GLY A 108 2.63 3.44 -10.35
CA GLY A 108 2.50 4.87 -10.62
C GLY A 108 1.10 5.44 -10.37
N ASP A 109 0.19 4.66 -9.78
CA ASP A 109 -1.13 5.15 -9.39
C ASP A 109 -1.08 5.93 -8.08
N ILE A 110 -1.99 6.88 -7.90
CA ILE A 110 -2.06 7.71 -6.69
C ILE A 110 -2.58 6.86 -5.52
N LEU A 111 -1.79 6.78 -4.45
CA LEU A 111 -2.22 6.19 -3.20
C LEU A 111 -3.32 7.03 -2.55
N ARG A 112 -4.40 6.36 -2.14
CA ARG A 112 -5.58 6.97 -1.50
C ARG A 112 -5.79 6.40 -0.12
N PRO A 113 -5.79 7.24 0.93
CA PRO A 113 -6.00 6.77 2.30
C PRO A 113 -7.30 5.98 2.44
N PHE A 114 -7.23 4.85 3.12
CA PHE A 114 -8.36 3.93 3.35
C PHE A 114 -9.04 3.42 2.06
N GLN A 115 -8.26 3.33 0.97
CA GLN A 115 -8.71 2.79 -0.30
C GLN A 115 -7.63 1.94 -0.98
N SER A 116 -6.37 2.41 -1.00
CA SER A 116 -5.29 1.69 -1.67
C SER A 116 -4.74 0.57 -0.79
N ALA A 117 -4.43 -0.55 -1.40
CA ALA A 117 -3.83 -1.71 -0.76
C ALA A 117 -2.82 -2.38 -1.68
N ALA A 118 -1.82 -3.04 -1.08
CA ALA A 118 -0.90 -3.95 -1.75
C ALA A 118 -1.17 -5.39 -1.33
N ALA A 119 -1.06 -6.32 -2.26
CA ALA A 119 -1.16 -7.76 -1.99
C ALA A 119 -0.52 -8.57 -3.10
N ASP A 120 0.29 -9.58 -2.74
CA ASP A 120 0.82 -10.51 -3.72
C ASP A 120 -0.23 -11.54 -4.14
N GLY A 121 -0.22 -11.88 -5.45
CA GLY A 121 -1.04 -12.96 -5.99
C GLY A 121 -2.52 -12.62 -6.20
N LEU A 122 -2.91 -11.37 -5.99
CA LEU A 122 -4.21 -10.85 -6.41
C LEU A 122 -4.06 -10.00 -7.67
N ASP A 123 -5.02 -10.10 -8.56
CA ASP A 123 -5.01 -9.27 -9.78
C ASP A 123 -5.15 -7.77 -9.43
N PRO A 124 -4.37 -6.88 -10.06
CA PRO A 124 -4.57 -5.44 -9.93
C PRO A 124 -6.02 -5.05 -10.25
N GLY A 125 -6.60 -4.23 -9.41
CA GLY A 125 -8.01 -3.87 -9.50
C GLY A 125 -8.94 -4.71 -8.63
N THR A 126 -8.44 -5.75 -7.97
CA THR A 126 -9.24 -6.52 -7.01
C THR A 126 -9.73 -5.62 -5.88
N ARG A 127 -11.02 -5.72 -5.60
CA ARG A 127 -11.67 -4.96 -4.52
C ARG A 127 -11.95 -5.88 -3.36
N LEU A 128 -11.53 -5.46 -2.17
CA LEU A 128 -11.62 -6.26 -0.95
C LEU A 128 -12.32 -5.49 0.16
N ARG A 129 -12.92 -6.22 1.08
CA ARG A 129 -13.39 -5.71 2.36
C ARG A 129 -12.84 -6.57 3.48
N LEU A 130 -12.28 -5.94 4.51
CA LEU A 130 -11.92 -6.60 5.76
C LEU A 130 -13.21 -6.87 6.54
N THR A 131 -13.53 -8.14 6.79
CA THR A 131 -14.78 -8.54 7.50
C THR A 131 -14.51 -8.92 8.95
N ASP A 132 -13.31 -9.38 9.24
CA ASP A 132 -12.83 -9.66 10.59
C ASP A 132 -11.36 -9.32 10.73
N CYS A 133 -10.93 -8.74 11.85
CA CYS A 133 -9.55 -8.37 12.11
C CYS A 133 -8.72 -9.48 12.76
N GLY A 134 -9.30 -10.65 13.03
CA GLY A 134 -8.62 -11.75 13.69
C GLY A 134 -8.29 -11.43 15.15
N ILE A 135 -7.06 -11.72 15.54
CA ILE A 135 -6.58 -11.52 16.92
C ILE A 135 -6.05 -10.08 17.04
N ILE A 136 -6.74 -9.26 17.82
CA ILE A 136 -6.37 -7.85 18.05
C ILE A 136 -6.25 -7.53 19.52
N ASP A 137 -5.41 -6.55 19.83
CA ASP A 137 -5.42 -5.90 21.14
C ASP A 137 -6.70 -5.08 21.31
N PRO A 138 -7.28 -5.00 22.53
CA PRO A 138 -8.47 -4.19 22.78
C PRO A 138 -8.31 -2.71 22.36
N GLU A 139 -7.10 -2.16 22.44
CA GLU A 139 -6.78 -0.79 22.04
C GLU A 139 -6.87 -0.57 20.52
N ALA A 140 -6.75 -1.63 19.72
CA ALA A 140 -6.88 -1.59 18.27
C ALA A 140 -8.35 -1.74 17.78
N ALA A 141 -9.33 -1.86 18.66
CA ALA A 141 -10.73 -2.10 18.28
C ALA A 141 -11.30 -0.97 17.41
N ASP A 142 -10.99 0.29 17.69
CA ASP A 142 -11.43 1.44 16.91
C ASP A 142 -10.75 1.47 15.53
N ALA A 143 -9.46 1.12 15.46
CA ALA A 143 -8.74 0.95 14.21
C ALA A 143 -9.39 -0.16 13.37
N CYS A 144 -9.62 -1.34 13.94
CA CYS A 144 -10.31 -2.44 13.27
C CYS A 144 -11.67 -1.98 12.69
N ALA A 145 -12.47 -1.26 13.46
CA ALA A 145 -13.77 -0.76 13.00
C ALA A 145 -13.62 0.17 11.79
N ARG A 146 -12.60 1.06 11.77
CA ARG A 146 -12.31 1.94 10.63
C ARG A 146 -11.90 1.14 9.39
N PHE A 147 -10.98 0.21 9.53
CA PHE A 147 -10.49 -0.61 8.41
C PHE A 147 -11.61 -1.47 7.81
N ARG A 148 -12.50 -2.01 8.64
CA ARG A 148 -13.68 -2.77 8.19
C ARG A 148 -14.74 -1.92 7.49
N SER A 149 -14.79 -0.62 7.75
CA SER A 149 -15.72 0.30 7.10
C SER A 149 -15.27 0.72 5.71
N ALA A 150 -14.02 0.47 5.37
CA ALA A 150 -13.41 0.82 4.09
C ALA A 150 -13.59 -0.29 3.05
N GLU A 151 -13.48 0.08 1.79
CA GLU A 151 -13.34 -0.82 0.66
C GLU A 151 -11.95 -0.61 0.07
N TRP A 152 -11.19 -1.68 0.00
CA TRP A 152 -9.79 -1.68 -0.38
C TRP A 152 -9.63 -2.10 -1.82
N PHE A 153 -8.73 -1.43 -2.51
CA PHE A 153 -8.45 -1.63 -3.91
C PHE A 153 -6.98 -2.04 -4.04
N VAL A 154 -6.74 -3.27 -4.48
CA VAL A 154 -5.39 -3.78 -4.70
C VAL A 154 -4.85 -3.14 -5.97
N GLY A 155 -3.87 -2.27 -5.84
CA GLY A 155 -3.20 -1.58 -6.94
C GLY A 155 -1.71 -1.88 -6.98
N ASP A 156 -1.17 -2.45 -5.90
CA ASP A 156 0.27 -2.62 -5.73
C ASP A 156 0.63 -4.06 -5.30
N GLU A 157 1.90 -4.40 -5.49
CA GLU A 157 2.52 -5.64 -5.05
C GLU A 157 3.65 -5.32 -4.07
N PHE A 158 3.98 -6.26 -3.20
CA PHE A 158 5.12 -6.11 -2.30
C PHE A 158 6.45 -6.18 -3.04
N ILE A 159 7.46 -5.53 -2.47
CA ILE A 159 8.85 -5.78 -2.85
C ILE A 159 9.13 -7.28 -2.69
N PRO A 160 9.82 -7.94 -3.66
CA PRO A 160 10.11 -9.36 -3.57
C PRO A 160 10.73 -9.78 -2.23
N GLY A 161 10.06 -10.68 -1.52
CA GLY A 161 10.48 -11.20 -0.22
C GLY A 161 9.87 -10.51 1.02
N PHE A 162 9.07 -9.45 0.84
CA PHE A 162 8.38 -8.76 1.94
C PHE A 162 6.89 -9.10 2.03
N GLY A 163 6.29 -9.49 0.91
CA GLY A 163 4.91 -9.96 0.86
C GLY A 163 4.78 -11.46 1.08
N GLY A 164 3.86 -12.05 0.37
CA GLY A 164 3.56 -13.48 0.38
C GLY A 164 2.06 -13.74 0.31
N PRO A 165 1.67 -15.01 0.26
CA PRO A 165 0.26 -15.35 0.20
C PRO A 165 -0.44 -14.89 1.50
N HIS A 166 -1.68 -14.42 1.37
CA HIS A 166 -2.50 -13.98 2.50
C HIS A 166 -1.87 -12.80 3.30
N HIS A 167 -1.15 -11.91 2.60
CA HIS A 167 -0.67 -10.67 3.19
C HIS A 167 -1.29 -9.48 2.45
N LEU A 168 -1.90 -8.58 3.20
CA LEU A 168 -2.53 -7.36 2.71
C LEU A 168 -1.93 -6.17 3.45
N ASP A 169 -1.44 -5.19 2.71
CA ASP A 169 -0.91 -3.95 3.26
C ASP A 169 -1.81 -2.77 2.92
N LEU A 170 -2.29 -2.04 3.92
CA LEU A 170 -3.36 -1.06 3.81
C LEU A 170 -2.83 0.36 3.96
N TYR A 171 -2.96 1.19 2.92
CA TYR A 171 -2.51 2.57 2.96
C TYR A 171 -3.47 3.46 3.77
N VAL A 172 -2.95 4.07 4.83
CA VAL A 172 -3.74 4.89 5.76
C VAL A 172 -3.55 6.40 5.56
N GLY A 173 -2.64 6.82 4.70
CA GLY A 173 -2.35 8.22 4.45
C GLY A 173 -1.07 8.71 5.10
N GLU A 174 -0.94 10.02 5.32
CA GLU A 174 0.23 10.62 5.93
C GLU A 174 0.27 10.33 7.44
N GLU A 175 1.44 10.04 7.98
CA GLU A 175 1.64 10.07 9.42
C GLU A 175 1.27 11.44 9.99
N ASN A 176 0.79 11.46 11.21
CA ASN A 176 0.24 12.66 11.83
C ASN A 176 0.93 13.03 13.17
N ALA A 177 1.95 12.26 13.55
CA ALA A 177 2.74 12.46 14.75
C ALA A 177 4.12 11.82 14.60
N PRO A 178 5.15 12.27 15.33
CA PRO A 178 6.52 11.72 15.26
C PRO A 178 6.62 10.28 15.80
N ASP A 179 5.62 9.84 16.55
CA ASP A 179 5.49 8.49 17.14
C ASP A 179 4.35 7.69 16.48
N PHE A 180 4.06 7.96 15.22
CA PHE A 180 2.95 7.33 14.48
C PHE A 180 2.98 5.80 14.54
N THR A 181 4.16 5.21 14.43
CA THR A 181 4.34 3.74 14.48
C THR A 181 4.08 3.14 15.87
N ASP A 182 4.01 3.95 16.92
CA ASP A 182 3.64 3.52 18.28
C ASP A 182 2.14 3.73 18.55
N THR A 183 1.39 4.26 17.58
CA THR A 183 -0.05 4.52 17.76
C THR A 183 -0.91 3.29 17.47
N ALA A 184 -2.14 3.32 17.96
CA ALA A 184 -3.15 2.29 17.68
C ALA A 184 -3.62 2.28 16.20
N ASP A 185 -3.17 3.21 15.37
CA ASP A 185 -3.47 3.27 13.94
C ASP A 185 -2.44 2.51 13.09
N PHE A 186 -1.23 2.33 13.62
CA PHE A 186 -0.21 1.48 13.03
C PHE A 186 -0.35 0.06 13.57
N VAL A 187 -1.18 -0.74 12.90
CA VAL A 187 -1.63 -2.05 13.40
C VAL A 187 -1.07 -3.20 12.58
N LEU A 188 -1.00 -4.35 13.25
CA LEU A 188 -0.85 -5.65 12.61
C LEU A 188 -2.03 -6.52 13.03
N PHE A 189 -2.81 -6.99 12.07
CA PHE A 189 -3.88 -7.95 12.31
C PHE A 189 -3.44 -9.33 11.82
N ALA A 190 -3.46 -10.32 12.72
CA ALA A 190 -3.14 -11.70 12.40
C ALA A 190 -4.41 -12.56 12.40
N GLY A 191 -4.56 -13.42 11.41
CA GLY A 191 -5.75 -14.27 11.27
C GLY A 191 -6.99 -13.48 10.84
N ALA A 192 -6.80 -12.39 10.11
CA ALA A 192 -7.88 -11.58 9.58
C ALA A 192 -8.67 -12.32 8.50
N THR A 193 -9.91 -11.89 8.25
CA THR A 193 -10.73 -12.35 7.15
C THR A 193 -11.01 -11.20 6.19
N VAL A 194 -10.74 -11.42 4.91
CA VAL A 194 -11.07 -10.49 3.83
C VAL A 194 -12.10 -11.12 2.90
N GLU A 195 -12.85 -10.32 2.17
CA GLU A 195 -13.81 -10.79 1.17
C GLU A 195 -13.72 -9.95 -0.09
N PRO A 196 -13.76 -10.55 -1.28
CA PRO A 196 -13.85 -9.80 -2.53
C PRO A 196 -15.20 -9.08 -2.61
N VAL A 197 -15.17 -7.85 -3.12
CA VAL A 197 -16.37 -7.07 -3.42
C VAL A 197 -16.71 -7.30 -4.88
N VAL A 198 -17.85 -7.93 -5.14
CA VAL A 198 -18.37 -8.25 -6.48
C VAL A 198 -19.12 -7.06 -7.09
#